data_5bc91813dd529b20bb8b8f64c9f235c6
#
_entry.id   5bc91813dd529b20bb8b8f64c9f235c6
#
_cell.length_a   1.000
_cell.length_b   1.000
_cell.length_c   1.000
_cell.angle_alpha   90.00
_cell.angle_beta   90.00
_cell.angle_gamma   90.00
#
_symmetry.space_group_name_H-M   'P 1'
#
loop_
_entity.id
_entity.type
_entity.pdbx_description
1 polymer ?
#
loop_
_entity_poly.entity_id
_entity_poly.type
_entity_poly.pdbx_seq_one_letter_code
_entity_poly.pdbx_strand_id
1 'polypeptide(L)'
;MAFSAKPVSRNLCKFALLLLGLALCFGSVPAQAHVGSPDIYAEGNAGPYRLLVTIRPPQVIPGVAQIEVEEADPQAPEISSIEITPIPLTGEASKHPPVADRMKHSGKGASADVNFYTGSLWIMASGSWQVRFKVNGSWGEGVLSIPVPATSSSTRGMETGLGVMLSILGVLLIAGVVGIVGAAAREAQLAPGAAPTAAGRTRAAIAMSAALVLMIAAVVGGKLWWDNEAGDYAKHVYKPLTMQATVDSNRTLHLSIQDPGWLKTRKVDDFVLDHDHLMHLYMIRQPGLDVVYHLHPDQVAAGKFNLVLPSIPAGAYSVYADVVHATGFPETLVTRLELPAIDGRALSGDDAKGTTLPIQPDLGGCPAKPALGAQFRLPDGYSMTWTNASTLPAKTPEVFEFSLLDPIGKPAPDMAFYMGMVGHAAFVKDDGTVFAHVHPSGTVSMAALMMAAAQNQPSGPKKDAMAAMPEMENMGPDEAVIDSAKPGAKKAANAPEIATQPKPAASAIPNVVGFPYGFPTAGAYRIFVQMKHGQTIETAAFDACAAASRAN
;
A
#
# COMPACT_ATOMS: atom_id res chain seq x y z
N MET A 1 34.11 43.24 47.44
CA MET A 1 32.65 43.27 47.19
C MET A 1 32.20 41.84 46.88
N ALA A 2 31.56 41.19 47.86
CA ALA A 2 31.10 39.80 47.71
C ALA A 2 29.65 39.82 47.18
N PHE A 3 29.42 39.23 46.00
CA PHE A 3 28.08 39.05 45.45
C PHE A 3 27.44 37.82 46.17
N SER A 4 26.41 38.12 46.97
CA SER A 4 25.55 37.10 47.59
C SER A 4 24.55 36.58 46.53
N ALA A 5 24.71 35.32 46.09
CA ALA A 5 23.74 34.61 45.29
C ALA A 5 22.52 34.23 46.16
N LYS A 6 21.35 34.79 45.83
CA LYS A 6 20.08 34.37 46.48
C LYS A 6 19.74 32.91 46.07
N PRO A 7 19.30 32.08 46.99
CA PRO A 7 18.93 30.70 46.69
C PRO A 7 17.67 30.68 45.78
N VAL A 8 17.75 29.99 44.66
CA VAL A 8 16.59 29.66 43.81
C VAL A 8 15.53 28.95 44.64
N SER A 9 14.32 29.50 44.66
CA SER A 9 13.25 29.04 45.52
C SER A 9 12.93 27.55 45.27
N ARG A 10 12.88 26.75 46.34
CA ARG A 10 12.53 25.31 46.30
C ARG A 10 11.20 25.03 45.59
N ASN A 11 10.35 26.02 45.41
CA ASN A 11 9.06 25.93 44.71
C ASN A 11 9.23 25.91 43.17
N LEU A 12 10.28 26.57 42.60
CA LEU A 12 10.58 26.53 41.19
C LEU A 12 11.07 25.15 40.75
N CYS A 13 11.90 24.48 41.56
CA CYS A 13 12.33 23.09 41.30
C CYS A 13 11.16 22.09 41.41
N LYS A 14 10.23 22.27 42.32
CA LYS A 14 9.03 21.41 42.41
C LYS A 14 8.09 21.61 41.22
N PHE A 15 7.95 22.84 40.74
CA PHE A 15 7.13 23.13 39.57
C PHE A 15 7.76 22.59 38.28
N ALA A 16 9.09 22.68 38.13
CA ALA A 16 9.82 22.08 37.00
C ALA A 16 9.74 20.54 37.00
N LEU A 17 9.83 19.90 38.18
CA LEU A 17 9.67 18.45 38.34
C LEU A 17 8.21 17.99 38.07
N LEU A 18 7.22 18.79 38.43
CA LEU A 18 5.81 18.52 38.12
C LEU A 18 5.52 18.63 36.62
N LEU A 19 6.09 19.63 35.94
CA LEU A 19 5.99 19.80 34.48
C LEU A 19 6.74 18.69 33.71
N LEU A 20 7.89 18.26 34.22
CA LEU A 20 8.63 17.13 33.66
C LEU A 20 7.88 15.80 33.85
N GLY A 21 7.23 15.61 35.01
CA GLY A 21 6.36 14.46 35.30
C GLY A 21 5.12 14.44 34.41
N LEU A 22 4.51 15.61 34.15
CA LEU A 22 3.37 15.74 33.25
C LEU A 22 3.76 15.47 31.77
N ALA A 23 4.96 15.88 31.35
CA ALA A 23 5.48 15.60 30.02
C ALA A 23 5.79 14.13 29.77
N LEU A 24 6.11 13.35 30.82
CA LEU A 24 6.35 11.91 30.76
C LEU A 24 5.04 11.08 30.80
N CYS A 25 3.90 11.69 31.14
CA CYS A 25 2.59 11.04 31.12
C CYS A 25 1.86 11.11 29.76
N PHE A 26 2.42 11.78 28.76
CA PHE A 26 1.97 11.58 27.39
C PHE A 26 2.47 10.22 26.92
N GLY A 27 1.73 9.18 27.33
CA GLY A 27 1.89 7.85 26.83
C GLY A 27 1.93 7.89 25.30
N SER A 28 2.94 7.28 24.72
CA SER A 28 2.98 6.98 23.29
C SER A 28 1.64 6.36 22.90
N VAL A 29 0.82 7.12 22.18
CA VAL A 29 -0.31 6.54 21.45
C VAL A 29 0.32 5.46 20.60
N PRO A 30 -0.07 4.18 20.69
CA PRO A 30 0.45 3.18 19.79
C PRO A 30 0.13 3.69 18.39
N ALA A 31 1.17 3.98 17.61
CA ALA A 31 1.01 4.23 16.18
C ALA A 31 0.33 2.96 15.65
N GLN A 32 -0.92 3.06 15.21
CA GLN A 32 -1.55 1.99 14.47
C GLN A 32 -0.71 1.87 13.20
N ALA A 33 0.13 0.85 13.17
CA ALA A 33 0.90 0.53 11.97
C ALA A 33 -0.12 0.27 10.86
N HIS A 34 0.00 0.99 9.76
CA HIS A 34 -0.70 0.64 8.55
C HIS A 34 -0.22 -0.76 8.16
N VAL A 35 -1.12 -1.71 8.21
CA VAL A 35 -0.86 -3.07 7.74
C VAL A 35 -0.70 -2.99 6.22
N GLY A 36 0.43 -3.48 5.73
CA GLY A 36 0.83 -3.39 4.34
C GLY A 36 1.92 -2.33 4.07
N SER A 37 2.53 -2.42 2.90
CA SER A 37 3.40 -1.35 2.39
C SER A 37 2.52 -0.21 1.85
N PRO A 38 2.82 1.06 2.18
CA PRO A 38 2.18 2.17 1.50
C PRO A 38 2.60 2.25 0.01
N ASP A 39 3.74 1.65 -0.33
CA ASP A 39 4.27 1.61 -1.69
C ASP A 39 3.63 0.45 -2.46
N ILE A 40 3.36 0.69 -3.73
CA ILE A 40 2.77 -0.27 -4.65
C ILE A 40 3.89 -0.82 -5.52
N TYR A 41 4.01 -2.14 -5.54
CA TYR A 41 4.93 -2.86 -6.41
C TYR A 41 4.08 -3.68 -7.39
N ALA A 42 4.32 -3.51 -8.67
CA ALA A 42 3.56 -4.23 -9.69
C ALA A 42 4.46 -4.63 -10.85
N GLU A 43 4.21 -5.81 -11.39
CA GLU A 43 4.81 -6.29 -12.62
C GLU A 43 3.71 -6.53 -13.66
N GLY A 44 3.95 -6.12 -14.89
CA GLY A 44 2.99 -6.31 -15.96
C GLY A 44 3.54 -5.95 -17.34
N ASN A 45 2.81 -6.33 -18.36
CA ASN A 45 3.21 -6.09 -19.73
C ASN A 45 2.53 -4.83 -20.30
N ALA A 46 3.34 -3.88 -20.76
CA ALA A 46 2.89 -2.79 -21.61
C ALA A 46 3.16 -3.17 -23.09
N GLY A 47 2.24 -3.93 -23.70
CA GLY A 47 2.49 -4.53 -25.00
C GLY A 47 3.70 -5.48 -24.95
N PRO A 48 4.76 -5.23 -25.77
CA PRO A 48 5.95 -6.10 -25.77
C PRO A 48 6.92 -5.84 -24.59
N TYR A 49 6.71 -4.80 -23.77
CA TYR A 49 7.61 -4.42 -22.68
C TYR A 49 7.13 -4.99 -21.35
N ARG A 50 7.99 -5.71 -20.64
CA ARG A 50 7.73 -6.23 -19.30
C ARG A 50 8.24 -5.23 -18.27
N LEU A 51 7.34 -4.57 -17.55
CA LEU A 51 7.67 -3.48 -16.65
C LEU A 51 7.55 -3.94 -15.19
N LEU A 52 8.58 -3.64 -14.39
CA LEU A 52 8.49 -3.61 -12.94
C LEU A 52 8.26 -2.15 -12.52
N VAL A 53 7.16 -1.88 -11.84
CA VAL A 53 6.73 -0.54 -11.48
C VAL A 53 6.64 -0.41 -9.96
N THR A 54 7.25 0.66 -9.45
CA THR A 54 7.07 1.07 -8.05
C THR A 54 6.37 2.42 -8.03
N ILE A 55 5.24 2.48 -7.32
CA ILE A 55 4.50 3.73 -7.09
C ILE A 55 4.51 4.01 -5.61
N ARG A 56 4.97 5.22 -5.22
CA ARG A 56 4.94 5.72 -3.84
C ARG A 56 3.90 6.83 -3.74
N PRO A 57 2.67 6.51 -3.27
CA PRO A 57 1.62 7.51 -3.08
C PRO A 57 2.02 8.55 -2.03
N PRO A 58 1.51 9.79 -2.14
CA PRO A 58 1.76 10.80 -1.13
C PRO A 58 1.02 10.48 0.17
N GLN A 59 1.64 10.76 1.32
CA GLN A 59 1.01 10.60 2.63
C GLN A 59 -0.05 11.67 2.94
N VAL A 60 -0.02 12.77 2.20
CA VAL A 60 -0.96 13.89 2.30
C VAL A 60 -1.55 14.15 0.92
N ILE A 61 -2.87 14.19 0.81
CA ILE A 61 -3.58 14.40 -0.46
C ILE A 61 -4.37 15.72 -0.37
N PRO A 62 -4.24 16.63 -1.36
CA PRO A 62 -3.47 16.53 -2.61
C PRO A 62 -1.96 16.44 -2.38
N GLY A 63 -1.29 15.64 -3.23
CA GLY A 63 0.14 15.44 -3.12
C GLY A 63 0.74 14.75 -4.35
N VAL A 64 2.06 14.65 -4.36
CA VAL A 64 2.83 14.10 -5.48
C VAL A 64 3.19 12.65 -5.20
N ALA A 65 2.75 11.74 -6.06
CA ALA A 65 3.23 10.37 -6.11
C ALA A 65 4.56 10.30 -6.87
N GLN A 66 5.48 9.49 -6.37
CA GLN A 66 6.74 9.16 -7.04
C GLN A 66 6.59 7.82 -7.76
N ILE A 67 7.10 7.75 -8.98
CA ILE A 67 6.98 6.58 -9.85
C ILE A 67 8.36 6.19 -10.33
N GLU A 68 8.66 4.90 -10.22
CA GLU A 68 9.86 4.27 -10.77
C GLU A 68 9.39 3.14 -11.70
N VAL A 69 9.99 3.04 -12.86
CA VAL A 69 9.70 2.01 -13.86
C VAL A 69 11.00 1.41 -14.33
N GLU A 70 11.09 0.10 -14.27
CA GLU A 70 12.21 -0.69 -14.77
C GLU A 70 11.71 -1.65 -15.85
N GLU A 71 12.41 -1.74 -16.98
CA GLU A 71 12.17 -2.80 -17.96
C GLU A 71 12.84 -4.08 -17.46
N ALA A 72 12.03 -5.10 -17.19
CA ALA A 72 12.48 -6.34 -16.57
C ALA A 72 13.16 -7.31 -17.55
N ASP A 73 13.00 -7.13 -18.87
CA ASP A 73 13.68 -7.95 -19.87
C ASP A 73 15.04 -7.32 -20.26
N PRO A 74 16.17 -7.93 -19.87
CA PRO A 74 17.49 -7.42 -20.23
C PRO A 74 17.76 -7.36 -21.75
N GLN A 75 16.96 -8.06 -22.56
CA GLN A 75 17.06 -8.09 -24.03
C GLN A 75 16.12 -7.08 -24.69
N ALA A 76 15.25 -6.44 -23.92
CA ALA A 76 14.36 -5.42 -24.46
C ALA A 76 15.15 -4.25 -25.03
N PRO A 77 14.75 -3.71 -26.19
CA PRO A 77 15.38 -2.52 -26.72
C PRO A 77 15.00 -1.31 -25.86
N GLU A 78 15.76 -0.26 -26.08
CA GLU A 78 15.54 1.02 -25.42
C GLU A 78 14.10 1.52 -25.62
N ILE A 79 13.43 1.82 -24.50
CA ILE A 79 12.16 2.54 -24.49
C ILE A 79 12.43 4.01 -24.78
N SER A 80 11.74 4.58 -25.76
CA SER A 80 11.94 5.97 -26.19
C SER A 80 11.26 6.95 -25.23
N SER A 81 10.04 6.61 -24.75
CA SER A 81 9.29 7.42 -23.80
C SER A 81 8.26 6.61 -23.03
N ILE A 82 7.98 7.03 -21.79
CA ILE A 82 6.88 6.53 -20.96
C ILE A 82 6.03 7.73 -20.55
N GLU A 83 4.78 7.78 -21.02
CA GLU A 83 3.78 8.75 -20.57
C GLU A 83 3.00 8.16 -19.40
N ILE A 84 2.90 8.91 -18.28
CA ILE A 84 2.22 8.49 -17.06
C ILE A 84 0.97 9.34 -16.84
N THR A 85 -0.21 8.70 -16.83
CA THR A 85 -1.50 9.40 -16.75
C THR A 85 -2.26 8.97 -15.49
N PRO A 86 -2.56 9.90 -14.55
CA PRO A 86 -3.44 9.59 -13.42
C PRO A 86 -4.90 9.58 -13.89
N ILE A 87 -5.61 8.51 -13.56
CA ILE A 87 -7.01 8.33 -13.92
C ILE A 87 -7.76 7.83 -12.68
N PRO A 88 -8.83 8.49 -12.21
CA PRO A 88 -9.74 7.88 -11.26
C PRO A 88 -10.35 6.61 -11.85
N LEU A 89 -10.56 5.56 -11.07
CA LEU A 89 -11.21 4.34 -11.59
C LEU A 89 -12.64 4.57 -12.09
N THR A 90 -13.22 5.73 -11.80
CA THR A 90 -14.56 6.16 -12.26
C THR A 90 -14.51 7.56 -12.87
N GLY A 91 -13.50 7.92 -13.64
CA GLY A 91 -13.34 9.29 -14.14
C GLY A 91 -12.58 9.40 -15.45
N GLU A 92 -12.36 10.64 -15.91
CA GLU A 92 -11.63 10.95 -17.13
C GLU A 92 -10.11 11.08 -16.87
N ALA A 93 -9.31 10.73 -17.87
CA ALA A 93 -7.86 10.89 -17.83
C ALA A 93 -7.45 12.37 -17.86
N SER A 94 -6.26 12.67 -17.34
CA SER A 94 -5.65 13.99 -17.47
C SER A 94 -5.43 14.34 -18.95
N LYS A 95 -5.70 15.60 -19.32
CA LYS A 95 -5.49 16.12 -20.68
C LYS A 95 -4.00 16.39 -20.96
N HIS A 96 -3.20 16.56 -19.92
CA HIS A 96 -1.77 16.89 -20.03
C HIS A 96 -0.97 15.98 -19.07
N PRO A 97 -0.81 14.69 -19.43
CA PRO A 97 -0.06 13.76 -18.59
C PRO A 97 1.43 14.08 -18.65
N PRO A 98 2.15 13.98 -17.52
CA PRO A 98 3.60 14.07 -17.52
C PRO A 98 4.24 12.87 -18.21
N VAL A 99 5.48 13.05 -18.65
CA VAL A 99 6.34 11.97 -19.20
C VAL A 99 7.39 11.65 -18.16
N ALA A 100 7.62 10.36 -17.92
CA ALA A 100 8.67 9.91 -17.01
C ALA A 100 10.04 10.13 -17.65
N ASP A 101 10.95 10.70 -16.87
CA ASP A 101 12.32 10.94 -17.28
C ASP A 101 13.18 9.69 -17.07
N ARG A 102 14.08 9.42 -18.03
CA ARG A 102 15.08 8.36 -17.86
C ARG A 102 16.04 8.74 -16.74
N MET A 103 16.24 7.82 -15.80
CA MET A 103 17.19 8.03 -14.70
C MET A 103 18.62 8.04 -15.22
N LYS A 104 19.38 9.08 -14.84
CA LYS A 104 20.82 9.17 -15.08
C LYS A 104 21.56 8.82 -13.81
N HIS A 105 22.39 7.78 -13.83
CA HIS A 105 23.28 7.50 -12.72
C HIS A 105 24.32 8.62 -12.56
N SER A 106 24.38 9.22 -11.37
CA SER A 106 25.35 10.28 -11.03
C SER A 106 26.72 9.75 -10.59
N GLY A 107 27.04 8.48 -10.87
CA GLY A 107 28.34 7.89 -10.53
C GLY A 107 29.44 8.16 -11.55
N LYS A 108 30.65 8.47 -11.11
CA LYS A 108 31.81 8.55 -12.00
C LYS A 108 32.02 7.19 -12.68
N GLY A 109 31.83 7.12 -13.99
CA GLY A 109 32.09 5.94 -14.81
C GLY A 109 30.91 4.97 -14.97
N ALA A 110 29.74 5.22 -14.39
CA ALA A 110 28.55 4.43 -14.65
C ALA A 110 27.89 4.90 -15.95
N SER A 111 27.63 3.99 -16.89
CA SER A 111 26.67 4.22 -17.96
C SER A 111 25.30 4.49 -17.34
N ALA A 112 24.54 5.42 -17.93
CA ALA A 112 23.14 5.59 -17.55
C ALA A 112 22.44 4.24 -17.64
N ASP A 113 21.64 3.90 -16.61
CA ASP A 113 20.77 2.74 -16.69
C ASP A 113 19.71 3.04 -17.74
N VAL A 114 19.84 2.42 -18.90
CA VAL A 114 19.01 2.69 -20.06
C VAL A 114 17.58 2.20 -19.87
N ASN A 115 17.36 1.33 -18.88
CA ASN A 115 16.09 0.66 -18.64
C ASN A 115 15.34 1.19 -17.43
N PHE A 116 15.85 2.22 -16.76
CA PHE A 116 15.26 2.78 -15.55
C PHE A 116 14.71 4.20 -15.79
N TYR A 117 13.44 4.42 -15.42
CA TYR A 117 12.71 5.66 -15.63
C TYR A 117 12.11 6.14 -14.31
N THR A 118 12.07 7.45 -14.10
CA THR A 118 11.41 8.07 -12.94
C THR A 118 10.42 9.12 -13.38
N GLY A 119 9.33 9.22 -12.65
CA GLY A 119 8.31 10.22 -12.89
C GLY A 119 7.61 10.64 -11.61
N SER A 120 6.85 11.71 -11.70
CA SER A 120 6.01 12.16 -10.61
C SER A 120 4.69 12.69 -11.14
N LEU A 121 3.61 12.47 -10.38
CA LEU A 121 2.29 12.98 -10.73
C LEU A 121 1.49 13.38 -9.50
N TRP A 122 0.57 14.33 -9.68
CA TRP A 122 -0.32 14.77 -8.63
C TRP A 122 -1.52 13.83 -8.47
N ILE A 123 -1.76 13.42 -7.23
CA ILE A 123 -3.01 12.78 -6.81
C ILE A 123 -3.82 13.82 -6.05
N MET A 124 -5.00 14.14 -6.58
CA MET A 124 -5.78 15.31 -6.13
C MET A 124 -6.85 14.98 -5.09
N ALA A 125 -7.26 13.72 -4.96
CA ALA A 125 -8.29 13.27 -4.03
C ALA A 125 -7.99 11.87 -3.50
N SER A 126 -8.47 11.56 -2.30
CA SER A 126 -8.45 10.20 -1.75
C SER A 126 -9.45 9.30 -2.48
N GLY A 127 -9.14 8.00 -2.57
CA GLY A 127 -9.99 6.99 -3.21
C GLY A 127 -9.22 6.11 -4.18
N SER A 128 -9.94 5.51 -5.12
CA SER A 128 -9.38 4.57 -6.09
C SER A 128 -8.92 5.28 -7.36
N TRP A 129 -7.64 5.20 -7.62
CA TRP A 129 -6.98 5.73 -8.81
C TRP A 129 -6.30 4.61 -9.58
N GLN A 130 -5.88 4.89 -10.78
CA GLN A 130 -4.92 4.12 -11.55
C GLN A 130 -3.90 5.05 -12.20
N VAL A 131 -2.70 4.56 -12.40
CA VAL A 131 -1.71 5.19 -13.26
C VAL A 131 -1.62 4.37 -14.53
N ARG A 132 -1.90 5.02 -15.66
CA ARG A 132 -1.72 4.44 -16.99
C ARG A 132 -0.33 4.79 -17.51
N PHE A 133 0.42 3.78 -17.90
CA PHE A 133 1.72 3.87 -18.54
C PHE A 133 1.54 3.62 -20.04
N LYS A 134 1.77 4.64 -20.85
CA LYS A 134 1.87 4.49 -22.30
C LYS A 134 3.35 4.47 -22.67
N VAL A 135 3.82 3.33 -23.15
CA VAL A 135 5.22 3.07 -23.49
C VAL A 135 5.37 3.14 -25.00
N ASN A 136 6.39 3.87 -25.45
CA ASN A 136 6.77 3.92 -26.86
C ASN A 136 8.24 3.50 -26.97
N GLY A 137 8.54 2.61 -27.91
CA GLY A 137 9.89 2.15 -28.19
C GLY A 137 9.96 1.39 -29.51
N SER A 138 11.10 0.81 -29.82
CA SER A 138 11.32 0.18 -31.13
C SER A 138 10.51 -1.10 -31.36
N TRP A 139 10.00 -1.76 -30.31
CA TRP A 139 9.07 -2.88 -30.41
C TRP A 139 7.60 -2.46 -30.55
N GLY A 140 7.34 -1.15 -30.64
CA GLY A 140 6.00 -0.59 -30.80
C GLY A 140 5.49 0.14 -29.57
N GLU A 141 4.18 0.37 -29.56
CA GLU A 141 3.49 0.98 -28.42
C GLU A 141 2.88 -0.09 -27.52
N GLY A 142 2.86 0.19 -26.20
CA GLY A 142 2.18 -0.62 -25.22
C GLY A 142 1.52 0.21 -24.13
N VAL A 143 0.52 -0.36 -23.46
CA VAL A 143 -0.20 0.28 -22.36
C VAL A 143 -0.32 -0.69 -21.19
N LEU A 144 0.05 -0.20 -20.00
CA LEU A 144 -0.17 -0.88 -18.72
C LEU A 144 -0.91 0.08 -17.80
N SER A 145 -1.90 -0.40 -17.04
CA SER A 145 -2.58 0.39 -16.01
C SER A 145 -2.46 -0.29 -14.66
N ILE A 146 -1.99 0.45 -13.66
CA ILE A 146 -1.78 -0.05 -12.31
C ILE A 146 -2.70 0.72 -11.36
N PRO A 147 -3.58 0.01 -10.62
CA PRO A 147 -4.41 0.61 -9.58
C PRO A 147 -3.58 1.21 -8.45
N VAL A 148 -4.05 2.36 -7.94
CA VAL A 148 -3.40 3.10 -6.85
C VAL A 148 -4.45 3.48 -5.83
N PRO A 149 -4.49 2.82 -4.67
CA PRO A 149 -5.30 3.28 -3.54
C PRO A 149 -4.66 4.53 -2.95
N ALA A 150 -5.33 5.67 -3.11
CA ALA A 150 -4.84 6.96 -2.64
C ALA A 150 -5.45 7.30 -1.29
N THR A 151 -4.64 7.30 -0.24
CA THR A 151 -5.07 7.59 1.14
C THR A 151 -4.25 8.71 1.75
N SER A 152 -4.92 9.69 2.38
CA SER A 152 -4.22 10.60 3.29
C SER A 152 -3.93 9.88 4.59
N SER A 153 -2.72 9.42 4.78
CA SER A 153 -2.34 8.65 5.98
C SER A 153 -1.89 9.54 7.15
N SER A 154 -1.61 10.82 6.89
CA SER A 154 -1.12 11.75 7.91
C SER A 154 -1.53 13.20 7.62
N THR A 155 -1.40 14.05 8.64
CA THR A 155 -1.39 15.51 8.49
C THR A 155 0.06 16.00 8.49
N ARG A 156 0.40 16.94 7.62
CA ARG A 156 1.74 17.51 7.60
C ARG A 156 1.80 18.78 8.44
N GLY A 157 2.53 18.74 9.54
CA GLY A 157 2.86 19.92 10.32
C GLY A 157 3.89 20.82 9.60
N MET A 158 3.93 22.09 9.97
CA MET A 158 4.96 23.00 9.51
C MET A 158 6.33 22.57 10.08
N GLU A 159 7.35 22.53 9.24
CA GLU A 159 8.71 22.28 9.68
C GLU A 159 9.17 23.35 10.67
N THR A 160 9.80 22.95 11.79
CA THR A 160 10.16 23.85 12.87
C THR A 160 11.07 25.00 12.40
N GLY A 161 12.06 24.70 11.56
CA GLY A 161 12.98 25.71 11.01
C GLY A 161 12.26 26.77 10.17
N LEU A 162 11.37 26.34 9.29
CA LEU A 162 10.53 27.22 8.48
C LEU A 162 9.58 28.03 9.37
N GLY A 163 8.97 27.42 10.38
CA GLY A 163 8.09 28.10 11.34
C GLY A 163 8.79 29.22 12.10
N VAL A 164 10.00 28.96 12.58
CA VAL A 164 10.83 29.99 13.27
C VAL A 164 11.18 31.13 12.32
N MET A 165 11.64 30.82 11.10
CA MET A 165 11.98 31.83 10.09
C MET A 165 10.77 32.73 9.76
N LEU A 166 9.61 32.13 9.50
CA LEU A 166 8.38 32.89 9.21
C LEU A 166 7.90 33.71 10.40
N SER A 167 8.09 33.21 11.63
CA SER A 167 7.76 33.99 12.84
C SER A 167 8.64 35.23 12.99
N ILE A 168 9.95 35.11 12.77
CA ILE A 168 10.88 36.24 12.79
C ILE A 168 10.49 37.24 11.70
N LEU A 169 10.25 36.79 10.48
CA LEU A 169 9.81 37.65 9.37
C LEU A 169 8.49 38.36 9.71
N GLY A 170 7.52 37.63 10.28
CA GLY A 170 6.23 38.20 10.71
C GLY A 170 6.40 39.32 11.73
N VAL A 171 7.25 39.09 12.75
CA VAL A 171 7.56 40.14 13.75
C VAL A 171 8.20 41.38 13.11
N LEU A 172 9.16 41.20 12.19
CA LEU A 172 9.79 42.29 11.46
C LEU A 172 8.78 43.07 10.60
N LEU A 173 7.89 42.39 9.91
CA LEU A 173 6.83 43.00 9.09
C LEU A 173 5.84 43.80 9.96
N ILE A 174 5.40 43.23 11.09
CA ILE A 174 4.51 43.94 12.03
C ILE A 174 5.19 45.18 12.57
N ALA A 175 6.45 45.09 13.01
CA ALA A 175 7.22 46.24 13.49
C ALA A 175 7.38 47.31 12.40
N GLY A 176 7.64 46.90 11.15
CA GLY A 176 7.73 47.76 9.99
C GLY A 176 6.42 48.52 9.72
N VAL A 177 5.29 47.79 9.66
CA VAL A 177 3.96 48.39 9.43
C VAL A 177 3.60 49.40 10.54
N VAL A 178 3.77 48.99 11.81
CA VAL A 178 3.50 49.86 12.96
C VAL A 178 4.40 51.10 12.93
N GLY A 179 5.69 50.93 12.59
CA GLY A 179 6.65 52.05 12.43
C GLY A 179 6.25 53.02 11.32
N ILE A 180 5.87 52.52 10.14
CA ILE A 180 5.40 53.32 9.01
C ILE A 180 4.14 54.12 9.37
N VAL A 181 3.16 53.45 10.01
CA VAL A 181 1.91 54.10 10.47
C VAL A 181 2.23 55.21 11.48
N GLY A 182 3.17 54.95 12.42
CA GLY A 182 3.60 55.91 13.40
C GLY A 182 4.30 57.12 12.75
N ALA A 183 5.20 56.89 11.80
CA ALA A 183 5.89 57.94 11.07
C ALA A 183 4.92 58.80 10.24
N ALA A 184 4.01 58.13 9.51
CA ALA A 184 2.98 58.83 8.73
C ALA A 184 2.08 59.71 9.61
N ALA A 185 1.60 59.21 10.75
CA ALA A 185 0.75 59.95 11.68
C ALA A 185 1.47 61.15 12.36
N ARG A 186 2.80 61.04 12.53
CA ARG A 186 3.63 62.06 13.17
C ARG A 186 4.12 63.13 12.23
N GLU A 187 4.51 62.78 10.99
CA GLU A 187 5.34 63.59 10.11
C GLU A 187 4.68 64.01 8.79
N ALA A 188 3.59 63.34 8.34
CA ALA A 188 3.03 63.54 7.01
C ALA A 188 2.62 65.02 6.67
N GLN A 189 2.42 65.87 7.67
CA GLN A 189 2.01 67.28 7.50
C GLN A 189 3.07 68.24 7.94
N LEU A 190 4.30 67.80 8.27
CA LEU A 190 5.37 68.64 8.70
C LEU A 190 6.18 69.21 7.52
N ALA A 191 6.60 70.48 7.60
CA ALA A 191 7.56 70.99 6.66
C ALA A 191 8.92 70.31 6.81
N PRO A 192 9.71 70.17 5.75
CA PRO A 192 11.03 69.56 5.83
C PRO A 192 11.89 70.15 6.92
N GLY A 193 12.42 69.33 7.85
CA GLY A 193 13.26 69.79 8.97
C GLY A 193 12.49 70.23 10.22
N ALA A 194 11.18 70.32 10.21
CA ALA A 194 10.38 70.71 11.39
C ALA A 194 10.28 69.51 12.40
N ALA A 195 10.43 69.83 13.71
CA ALA A 195 10.30 68.89 14.78
C ALA A 195 8.83 68.52 15.04
N PRO A 196 8.52 67.25 15.33
CA PRO A 196 7.16 66.80 15.64
C PRO A 196 6.57 67.47 16.88
N THR A 197 5.32 67.94 16.76
CA THR A 197 4.58 68.52 17.88
C THR A 197 4.16 67.49 18.92
N ALA A 198 3.83 67.94 20.15
CA ALA A 198 3.31 67.04 21.18
C ALA A 198 2.02 66.30 20.72
N ALA A 199 1.11 67.05 20.07
CA ALA A 199 -0.11 66.51 19.50
C ALA A 199 0.17 65.48 18.38
N GLY A 200 1.22 65.71 17.55
CA GLY A 200 1.67 64.72 16.53
C GLY A 200 2.19 63.43 17.15
N ARG A 201 2.95 63.52 18.24
CA ARG A 201 3.44 62.33 18.98
C ARG A 201 2.31 61.53 19.59
N THR A 202 1.28 62.21 20.18
CA THR A 202 0.11 61.50 20.73
C THR A 202 -0.70 60.82 19.63
N ARG A 203 -0.95 61.47 18.47
CA ARG A 203 -1.60 60.87 17.32
C ARG A 203 -0.85 59.64 16.80
N ALA A 204 0.48 59.73 16.70
CA ALA A 204 1.32 58.60 16.31
C ALA A 204 1.20 57.44 17.28
N ALA A 205 1.25 57.69 18.59
CA ALA A 205 1.10 56.62 19.59
C ALA A 205 -0.26 55.91 19.48
N ILE A 206 -1.36 56.66 19.30
CA ILE A 206 -2.69 56.11 19.09
C ILE A 206 -2.75 55.26 17.80
N ALA A 207 -2.24 55.82 16.69
CA ALA A 207 -2.22 55.13 15.39
C ALA A 207 -1.37 53.85 15.42
N MET A 208 -0.20 53.89 16.06
CA MET A 208 0.65 52.69 16.26
C MET A 208 -0.04 51.62 17.11
N SER A 209 -0.68 52.03 18.21
CA SER A 209 -1.44 51.09 19.06
C SER A 209 -2.60 50.46 18.28
N ALA A 210 -3.35 51.28 17.53
CA ALA A 210 -4.45 50.75 16.70
C ALA A 210 -3.92 49.81 15.62
N ALA A 211 -2.82 50.16 14.92
CA ALA A 211 -2.19 49.29 13.93
C ALA A 211 -1.69 47.97 14.55
N LEU A 212 -1.07 48.01 15.73
CA LEU A 212 -0.61 46.82 16.44
C LEU A 212 -1.78 45.92 16.84
N VAL A 213 -2.87 46.48 17.38
CA VAL A 213 -4.08 45.69 17.72
C VAL A 213 -4.68 45.06 16.48
N LEU A 214 -4.73 45.78 15.35
CA LEU A 214 -5.22 45.27 14.09
C LEU A 214 -4.36 44.09 13.56
N MET A 215 -3.03 44.25 13.64
CA MET A 215 -2.09 43.18 13.24
C MET A 215 -2.20 41.94 14.12
N ILE A 216 -2.33 42.13 15.44
CA ILE A 216 -2.56 41.00 16.36
C ILE A 216 -3.89 40.33 16.05
N ALA A 217 -4.97 41.09 15.81
CA ALA A 217 -6.27 40.55 15.45
C ALA A 217 -6.21 39.77 14.14
N ALA A 218 -5.45 40.24 13.14
CA ALA A 218 -5.24 39.53 11.88
C ALA A 218 -4.47 38.21 12.08
N VAL A 219 -3.44 38.17 12.92
CA VAL A 219 -2.68 36.97 13.24
C VAL A 219 -3.55 35.96 13.98
N VAL A 220 -4.33 36.40 14.98
CA VAL A 220 -5.26 35.55 15.73
C VAL A 220 -6.36 35.00 14.82
N GLY A 221 -6.95 35.88 13.98
CA GLY A 221 -7.96 35.44 13.01
C GLY A 221 -7.42 34.44 11.99
N GLY A 222 -6.21 34.64 11.49
CA GLY A 222 -5.52 33.72 10.61
C GLY A 222 -5.25 32.37 11.28
N LYS A 223 -4.84 32.38 12.56
CA LYS A 223 -4.66 31.14 13.32
C LYS A 223 -5.98 30.38 13.52
N LEU A 224 -7.04 31.08 13.89
CA LEU A 224 -8.36 30.44 14.08
C LEU A 224 -8.88 29.83 12.77
N TRP A 225 -8.72 30.55 11.67
CA TRP A 225 -9.07 30.01 10.34
C TRP A 225 -8.24 28.77 10.00
N TRP A 226 -6.91 28.83 10.20
CA TRP A 226 -6.04 27.69 9.95
C TRP A 226 -6.38 26.47 10.81
N ASP A 227 -6.66 26.67 12.11
CA ASP A 227 -7.03 25.59 13.02
C ASP A 227 -8.34 24.91 12.58
N ASN A 228 -9.29 25.69 12.04
CA ASN A 228 -10.52 25.14 11.47
C ASN A 228 -10.25 24.30 10.22
N GLU A 229 -9.48 24.82 9.26
CA GLU A 229 -9.12 24.09 8.02
C GLU A 229 -8.31 22.83 8.32
N ALA A 230 -7.33 22.92 9.22
CA ALA A 230 -6.53 21.78 9.65
C ALA A 230 -7.40 20.71 10.35
N GLY A 231 -8.37 21.16 11.18
CA GLY A 231 -9.35 20.27 11.82
C GLY A 231 -10.27 19.58 10.81
N ASP A 232 -10.69 20.29 9.77
CA ASP A 232 -11.51 19.71 8.69
C ASP A 232 -10.69 18.74 7.84
N TYR A 233 -9.44 19.06 7.51
CA TYR A 233 -8.55 18.13 6.83
C TYR A 233 -8.32 16.85 7.64
N ALA A 234 -8.11 16.95 8.95
CA ALA A 234 -7.87 15.81 9.84
C ALA A 234 -9.06 14.81 9.85
N LYS A 235 -10.28 15.27 9.56
CA LYS A 235 -11.46 14.37 9.43
C LYS A 235 -11.38 13.48 8.20
N HIS A 236 -10.62 13.87 7.18
CA HIS A 236 -10.44 13.16 5.90
C HIS A 236 -9.20 12.26 5.89
N VAL A 237 -8.40 12.24 6.98
CA VAL A 237 -7.33 11.25 7.14
C VAL A 237 -7.93 9.84 7.13
N TYR A 238 -7.27 8.92 6.45
CA TYR A 238 -7.70 7.53 6.30
C TYR A 238 -7.97 6.87 7.65
N LYS A 239 -9.12 6.26 7.75
CA LYS A 239 -9.52 5.44 8.88
C LYS A 239 -9.81 4.04 8.36
N PRO A 240 -9.00 3.03 8.68
CA PRO A 240 -9.24 1.66 8.24
C PRO A 240 -10.58 1.15 8.77
N LEU A 241 -11.21 0.23 8.04
CA LEU A 241 -12.31 -0.56 8.56
C LEU A 241 -11.84 -1.32 9.81
N THR A 242 -12.72 -1.50 10.78
CA THR A 242 -12.43 -2.30 11.98
C THR A 242 -13.13 -3.65 11.87
N MET A 243 -12.47 -4.71 12.36
CA MET A 243 -13.00 -6.06 12.32
C MET A 243 -12.98 -6.68 13.72
N GLN A 244 -14.09 -7.26 14.13
CA GLN A 244 -14.20 -8.10 15.31
C GLN A 244 -14.34 -9.56 14.89
N ALA A 245 -13.63 -10.47 15.57
CA ALA A 245 -13.66 -11.90 15.31
C ALA A 245 -14.08 -12.64 16.58
N THR A 246 -15.03 -13.55 16.46
CA THR A 246 -15.48 -14.42 17.54
C THR A 246 -15.71 -15.83 17.00
N VAL A 247 -15.56 -16.84 17.86
CA VAL A 247 -15.84 -18.24 17.51
C VAL A 247 -16.91 -18.78 18.43
N ASP A 248 -17.93 -19.41 17.85
CA ASP A 248 -19.03 -20.02 18.59
C ASP A 248 -18.74 -21.48 18.99
N SER A 249 -19.67 -22.08 19.76
CA SER A 249 -19.60 -23.48 20.18
C SER A 249 -19.62 -24.48 19.02
N ASN A 250 -20.10 -24.08 17.85
CA ASN A 250 -20.14 -24.86 16.63
C ASN A 250 -18.85 -24.73 15.78
N ARG A 251 -17.83 -24.08 16.35
CA ARG A 251 -16.55 -23.82 15.66
C ARG A 251 -16.69 -22.92 14.43
N THR A 252 -17.72 -22.10 14.39
CA THR A 252 -17.90 -21.09 13.34
C THR A 252 -17.23 -19.79 13.76
N LEU A 253 -16.32 -19.32 12.94
CA LEU A 253 -15.75 -17.98 13.02
C LEU A 253 -16.76 -16.99 12.46
N HIS A 254 -17.10 -15.99 13.27
CA HIS A 254 -17.92 -14.86 12.91
C HIS A 254 -17.05 -13.61 12.85
N LEU A 255 -17.02 -12.96 11.68
CA LEU A 255 -16.34 -11.69 11.48
C LEU A 255 -17.38 -10.59 11.32
N SER A 256 -17.21 -9.50 12.05
CA SER A 256 -18.07 -8.31 11.97
C SER A 256 -17.23 -7.10 11.64
N ILE A 257 -17.49 -6.52 10.47
CA ILE A 257 -16.80 -5.35 9.94
C ILE A 257 -17.63 -4.10 10.24
N GLN A 258 -16.95 -3.04 10.68
CA GLN A 258 -17.54 -1.74 10.96
C GLN A 258 -16.73 -0.63 10.28
N ASP A 259 -17.43 0.34 9.71
CA ASP A 259 -16.81 1.55 9.15
C ASP A 259 -16.80 2.66 10.21
N PRO A 260 -15.61 3.12 10.66
CA PRO A 260 -15.50 4.26 11.58
C PRO A 260 -15.82 5.62 10.91
N GLY A 261 -16.17 5.61 9.63
CA GLY A 261 -16.49 6.79 8.84
C GLY A 261 -15.25 7.49 8.28
N TRP A 262 -14.97 7.25 7.02
CA TRP A 262 -13.90 7.90 6.24
C TRP A 262 -14.47 8.52 4.96
N LEU A 263 -14.66 7.74 3.89
CA LEU A 263 -15.32 8.19 2.66
C LEU A 263 -16.81 7.83 2.70
N LYS A 264 -17.67 8.77 2.30
CA LYS A 264 -19.13 8.54 2.22
C LYS A 264 -19.50 7.44 1.21
N THR A 265 -18.61 7.15 0.25
CA THR A 265 -18.81 6.13 -0.79
C THR A 265 -18.38 4.75 -0.35
N ARG A 266 -17.58 4.62 0.74
CA ARG A 266 -17.15 3.33 1.27
C ARG A 266 -18.29 2.67 2.04
N LYS A 267 -18.52 1.39 1.77
CA LYS A 267 -19.57 0.59 2.41
C LYS A 267 -18.99 -0.74 2.89
N VAL A 268 -19.70 -1.44 3.73
CA VAL A 268 -19.32 -2.77 4.24
C VAL A 268 -20.06 -3.92 3.53
N ASP A 269 -20.75 -3.62 2.44
CA ASP A 269 -21.53 -4.58 1.64
C ASP A 269 -21.31 -4.43 0.13
N ASP A 270 -20.30 -3.65 -0.28
CA ASP A 270 -19.95 -3.39 -1.67
C ASP A 270 -18.68 -4.10 -2.13
N PHE A 271 -18.30 -5.19 -1.44
CA PHE A 271 -17.11 -5.97 -1.81
C PHE A 271 -17.33 -6.70 -3.12
N VAL A 272 -16.25 -6.79 -3.92
CA VAL A 272 -16.22 -7.54 -5.18
C VAL A 272 -15.35 -8.77 -5.04
N LEU A 273 -15.59 -9.74 -5.91
CA LEU A 273 -14.79 -10.95 -5.96
C LEU A 273 -13.35 -10.62 -6.39
N ASP A 274 -12.39 -11.08 -5.61
CA ASP A 274 -10.99 -11.16 -5.96
C ASP A 274 -10.61 -12.65 -5.95
N HIS A 275 -10.20 -13.21 -7.06
CA HIS A 275 -9.97 -14.66 -7.19
C HIS A 275 -11.16 -15.54 -6.74
N ASP A 276 -12.38 -15.16 -7.16
CA ASP A 276 -13.64 -15.82 -6.84
C ASP A 276 -14.08 -15.74 -5.37
N HIS A 277 -13.36 -15.01 -4.52
CA HIS A 277 -13.66 -14.80 -3.11
C HIS A 277 -13.89 -13.33 -2.77
N LEU A 278 -14.85 -13.05 -1.87
CA LEU A 278 -15.09 -11.68 -1.36
C LEU A 278 -14.08 -11.26 -0.30
N MET A 279 -13.40 -12.23 0.33
CA MET A 279 -12.44 -12.02 1.39
C MET A 279 -11.36 -13.09 1.38
N HIS A 280 -10.10 -12.69 1.44
CA HIS A 280 -8.96 -13.55 1.71
C HIS A 280 -8.57 -13.39 3.18
N LEU A 281 -8.74 -14.44 3.99
CA LEU A 281 -8.50 -14.42 5.42
C LEU A 281 -7.21 -15.17 5.76
N TYR A 282 -6.21 -14.44 6.23
CA TYR A 282 -5.00 -15.03 6.79
C TYR A 282 -5.08 -15.07 8.31
N MET A 283 -4.85 -16.25 8.90
CA MET A 283 -4.72 -16.45 10.34
C MET A 283 -3.31 -16.93 10.62
N ILE A 284 -2.51 -16.12 11.32
CA ILE A 284 -1.08 -16.40 11.53
C ILE A 284 -0.80 -16.42 13.03
N ARG A 285 -0.28 -17.57 13.52
CA ARG A 285 -0.01 -17.74 14.94
C ARG A 285 1.13 -16.89 15.41
N GLN A 286 0.92 -16.21 16.54
CA GLN A 286 1.88 -15.34 17.18
C GLN A 286 2.48 -15.97 18.46
N PRO A 287 3.71 -15.62 18.86
CA PRO A 287 4.70 -14.81 18.12
C PRO A 287 5.52 -15.63 17.13
N GLY A 288 5.31 -16.94 17.04
CA GLY A 288 6.18 -17.86 16.31
C GLY A 288 6.10 -17.75 14.80
N LEU A 289 5.03 -17.19 14.22
CA LEU A 289 4.72 -17.21 12.78
C LEU A 289 4.89 -18.61 12.18
N ASP A 290 4.64 -19.65 12.96
CA ASP A 290 4.92 -21.05 12.64
C ASP A 290 3.70 -21.81 12.13
N VAL A 291 2.53 -21.17 12.18
CA VAL A 291 1.26 -21.68 11.65
C VAL A 291 0.59 -20.58 10.85
N VAL A 292 0.22 -20.86 9.62
CA VAL A 292 -0.56 -19.98 8.76
C VAL A 292 -1.75 -20.73 8.19
N TYR A 293 -2.87 -20.04 8.10
CA TYR A 293 -4.05 -20.44 7.33
C TYR A 293 -4.38 -19.35 6.34
N HIS A 294 -4.76 -19.72 5.13
CA HIS A 294 -5.37 -18.87 4.12
C HIS A 294 -6.75 -19.45 3.84
N LEU A 295 -7.79 -18.73 4.22
CA LEU A 295 -9.18 -19.22 4.27
C LEU A 295 -10.10 -18.19 3.59
N HIS A 296 -11.30 -18.65 3.20
CA HIS A 296 -12.24 -17.82 2.43
C HIS A 296 -13.62 -17.83 3.10
N PRO A 297 -13.90 -16.87 4.01
CA PRO A 297 -15.19 -16.73 4.66
C PRO A 297 -16.29 -16.27 3.70
N ASP A 298 -17.51 -16.79 3.91
CA ASP A 298 -18.70 -16.39 3.17
C ASP A 298 -19.38 -15.17 3.79
N GLN A 299 -19.79 -14.21 2.97
CA GLN A 299 -20.59 -13.08 3.43
C GLN A 299 -22.04 -13.51 3.68
N VAL A 300 -22.51 -13.35 4.91
CA VAL A 300 -23.88 -13.72 5.32
C VAL A 300 -24.81 -12.53 5.46
N ALA A 301 -24.26 -11.33 5.65
CA ALA A 301 -24.97 -10.05 5.68
C ALA A 301 -23.97 -8.91 5.48
N ALA A 302 -24.45 -7.68 5.31
CA ALA A 302 -23.61 -6.49 5.20
C ALA A 302 -22.58 -6.43 6.35
N GLY A 303 -21.28 -6.44 6.01
CA GLY A 303 -20.17 -6.45 6.95
C GLY A 303 -20.08 -7.67 7.86
N LYS A 304 -20.79 -8.77 7.56
CA LYS A 304 -20.73 -10.00 8.36
C LYS A 304 -20.33 -11.18 7.50
N PHE A 305 -19.29 -11.88 7.97
CA PHE A 305 -18.76 -13.07 7.32
C PHE A 305 -18.70 -14.23 8.30
N ASN A 306 -18.95 -15.43 7.82
CA ASN A 306 -18.87 -16.66 8.60
C ASN A 306 -17.96 -17.69 7.93
N LEU A 307 -17.30 -18.49 8.76
CA LEU A 307 -16.49 -19.62 8.29
C LEU A 307 -16.51 -20.72 9.33
N VAL A 308 -16.87 -21.95 8.93
CA VAL A 308 -16.65 -23.13 9.78
C VAL A 308 -15.15 -23.43 9.78
N LEU A 309 -14.52 -23.34 10.94
CA LEU A 309 -13.06 -23.44 11.06
C LEU A 309 -12.55 -24.84 10.74
N PRO A 310 -11.41 -24.97 10.06
CA PRO A 310 -10.68 -26.23 9.99
C PRO A 310 -10.04 -26.58 11.34
N SER A 311 -9.33 -27.71 11.41
CA SER A 311 -8.53 -28.04 12.59
C SER A 311 -7.39 -27.06 12.75
N ILE A 312 -7.40 -26.31 13.90
CA ILE A 312 -6.47 -25.22 14.20
C ILE A 312 -5.83 -25.48 15.57
N PRO A 313 -4.49 -25.44 15.71
CA PRO A 313 -3.81 -25.54 17.00
C PRO A 313 -4.17 -24.39 17.93
N ALA A 314 -4.13 -24.60 19.24
CA ALA A 314 -4.30 -23.54 20.22
C ALA A 314 -3.24 -22.44 20.06
N GLY A 315 -3.61 -21.19 20.35
CA GLY A 315 -2.69 -20.06 20.37
C GLY A 315 -3.34 -18.71 20.07
N ALA A 316 -2.52 -17.68 20.14
CA ALA A 316 -2.84 -16.33 19.71
C ALA A 316 -2.64 -16.20 18.21
N TYR A 317 -3.63 -15.69 17.49
CA TYR A 317 -3.56 -15.49 16.05
C TYR A 317 -3.74 -14.01 15.70
N SER A 318 -2.84 -13.49 14.86
CA SER A 318 -3.14 -12.29 14.10
C SER A 318 -4.00 -12.70 12.91
N VAL A 319 -5.11 -11.98 12.73
CA VAL A 319 -6.10 -12.24 11.68
C VAL A 319 -6.10 -11.05 10.73
N TYR A 320 -5.77 -11.32 9.46
CA TYR A 320 -5.74 -10.32 8.40
C TYR A 320 -6.79 -10.70 7.36
N ALA A 321 -7.64 -9.75 7.00
CA ALA A 321 -8.70 -9.97 6.02
C ALA A 321 -8.57 -8.95 4.89
N ASP A 322 -8.25 -9.42 3.70
CA ASP A 322 -8.18 -8.60 2.51
C ASP A 322 -9.51 -8.61 1.79
N VAL A 323 -10.02 -7.42 1.49
CA VAL A 323 -11.24 -7.16 0.75
C VAL A 323 -11.02 -6.09 -0.31
N VAL A 324 -11.79 -6.14 -1.38
CA VAL A 324 -11.77 -5.12 -2.44
C VAL A 324 -13.16 -4.53 -2.59
N HIS A 325 -13.29 -3.22 -2.47
CA HIS A 325 -14.56 -2.51 -2.67
C HIS A 325 -14.95 -2.43 -4.15
N ALA A 326 -16.23 -2.22 -4.44
CA ALA A 326 -16.73 -2.00 -5.80
C ALA A 326 -16.08 -0.81 -6.53
N THR A 327 -15.42 0.07 -5.78
CA THR A 327 -14.60 1.16 -6.33
C THR A 327 -13.21 0.72 -6.75
N GLY A 328 -12.83 -0.56 -6.54
CA GLY A 328 -11.47 -1.08 -6.72
C GLY A 328 -10.52 -0.70 -5.58
N PHE A 329 -11.03 -0.17 -4.46
CA PHE A 329 -10.20 0.18 -3.31
C PHE A 329 -9.94 -1.07 -2.46
N PRO A 330 -8.68 -1.51 -2.29
CA PRO A 330 -8.35 -2.63 -1.43
C PRO A 330 -8.22 -2.19 0.03
N GLU A 331 -8.65 -3.03 0.96
CA GLU A 331 -8.38 -2.84 2.39
C GLU A 331 -7.97 -4.16 3.04
N THR A 332 -6.97 -4.09 3.93
CA THR A 332 -6.58 -5.19 4.82
C THR A 332 -7.05 -4.86 6.23
N LEU A 333 -8.02 -5.60 6.73
CA LEU A 333 -8.52 -5.47 8.10
C LEU A 333 -7.70 -6.35 9.03
N VAL A 334 -7.46 -5.87 10.25
CA VAL A 334 -6.64 -6.60 11.23
C VAL A 334 -7.39 -6.74 12.54
N THR A 335 -7.32 -7.96 13.10
CA THR A 335 -7.75 -8.23 14.48
C THR A 335 -6.87 -9.31 15.10
N ARG A 336 -7.08 -9.60 16.37
CA ARG A 336 -6.41 -10.69 17.09
C ARG A 336 -7.45 -11.63 17.68
N LEU A 337 -7.12 -12.90 17.70
CA LEU A 337 -8.01 -13.94 18.20
C LEU A 337 -7.20 -14.98 19.01
N GLU A 338 -7.61 -15.23 20.25
CA GLU A 338 -7.12 -16.34 21.05
C GLU A 338 -7.99 -17.56 20.80
N LEU A 339 -7.39 -18.65 20.39
CA LEU A 339 -8.10 -19.89 20.11
C LEU A 339 -7.65 -21.03 21.02
N PRO A 340 -8.59 -21.82 21.57
CA PRO A 340 -8.28 -23.16 22.01
C PRO A 340 -7.95 -24.05 20.80
N ALA A 341 -7.45 -25.25 21.00
CA ALA A 341 -7.33 -26.21 19.91
C ALA A 341 -8.72 -26.50 19.33
N ILE A 342 -8.87 -26.29 18.04
CA ILE A 342 -10.09 -26.59 17.28
C ILE A 342 -9.88 -27.90 16.53
N ASP A 343 -10.75 -28.88 16.77
CA ASP A 343 -10.89 -30.06 15.94
C ASP A 343 -12.02 -29.81 14.92
N GLY A 344 -11.67 -29.24 13.79
CA GLY A 344 -12.60 -28.71 12.80
C GLY A 344 -12.69 -29.56 11.54
N ARG A 345 -13.27 -28.98 10.48
CA ARG A 345 -13.41 -29.64 9.16
C ARG A 345 -12.05 -29.85 8.49
N ALA A 346 -12.00 -30.73 7.51
CA ALA A 346 -10.88 -30.76 6.57
C ALA A 346 -10.84 -29.45 5.75
N LEU A 347 -9.67 -29.05 5.29
CA LEU A 347 -9.53 -27.98 4.29
C LEU A 347 -10.21 -28.43 2.98
N SER A 348 -10.80 -27.49 2.28
CA SER A 348 -11.51 -27.74 1.03
C SER A 348 -11.44 -26.55 0.10
N GLY A 349 -11.59 -26.77 -1.20
CA GLY A 349 -11.49 -25.72 -2.21
C GLY A 349 -10.09 -25.09 -2.21
N ASP A 350 -10.06 -23.77 -2.14
CA ASP A 350 -8.83 -22.98 -2.16
C ASP A 350 -8.27 -22.67 -0.75
N ASP A 351 -8.87 -23.24 0.31
CA ASP A 351 -8.33 -23.11 1.67
C ASP A 351 -6.96 -23.81 1.79
N ALA A 352 -6.00 -23.12 2.36
CA ALA A 352 -4.64 -23.63 2.53
C ALA A 352 -4.13 -23.45 3.95
N LYS A 353 -3.13 -24.24 4.34
CA LYS A 353 -2.41 -24.12 5.61
C LYS A 353 -0.93 -24.41 5.45
N GLY A 354 -0.12 -23.81 6.30
CA GLY A 354 1.29 -24.11 6.46
C GLY A 354 1.67 -24.25 7.92
N THR A 355 2.57 -25.18 8.21
CA THR A 355 3.18 -25.33 9.54
C THR A 355 4.69 -25.46 9.40
N THR A 356 5.43 -24.82 10.30
CA THR A 356 6.88 -24.78 10.22
C THR A 356 7.51 -24.59 11.61
N LEU A 357 8.81 -24.39 11.67
CA LEU A 357 9.49 -24.01 12.90
C LEU A 357 9.18 -22.57 13.27
N PRO A 358 9.05 -22.24 14.58
CA PRO A 358 8.89 -20.85 15.00
C PRO A 358 10.04 -19.96 14.52
N ILE A 359 9.71 -18.73 14.09
CA ILE A 359 10.72 -17.70 13.86
C ILE A 359 11.38 -17.38 15.20
N GLN A 360 12.70 -17.25 15.19
CA GLN A 360 13.41 -16.82 16.39
C GLN A 360 13.27 -15.30 16.50
N PRO A 361 12.61 -14.78 17.56
CA PRO A 361 12.51 -13.33 17.75
C PRO A 361 13.92 -12.78 17.91
N ASP A 362 14.27 -11.82 17.08
CA ASP A 362 15.55 -11.16 17.15
C ASP A 362 15.46 -9.95 18.09
N LEU A 363 16.27 -9.97 19.14
CA LEU A 363 16.35 -8.90 20.14
C LEU A 363 17.18 -7.68 19.68
N GLY A 364 17.63 -7.62 18.44
CA GLY A 364 18.50 -6.53 17.99
C GLY A 364 18.73 -6.37 16.50
N GLY A 365 17.97 -6.99 15.64
CA GLY A 365 18.13 -6.91 14.18
C GLY A 365 17.97 -8.25 13.47
N CYS A 366 18.39 -8.34 12.25
CA CYS A 366 18.28 -9.56 11.48
C CYS A 366 19.24 -10.65 11.97
N PRO A 367 18.78 -11.90 12.12
CA PRO A 367 19.62 -13.01 12.50
C PRO A 367 20.76 -13.20 11.48
N ALA A 368 21.95 -13.57 11.96
CA ALA A 368 23.11 -13.79 11.10
C ALA A 368 22.88 -14.90 10.05
N LYS A 369 21.96 -15.82 10.35
CA LYS A 369 21.45 -16.83 9.42
C LYS A 369 19.95 -17.01 9.68
N PRO A 370 19.08 -16.95 8.63
CA PRO A 370 17.68 -17.32 8.75
C PRO A 370 17.52 -18.74 9.28
N ALA A 371 16.53 -18.96 10.18
CA ALA A 371 16.21 -20.29 10.70
C ALA A 371 15.69 -21.21 9.59
N LEU A 372 14.89 -20.65 8.68
CA LEU A 372 14.47 -21.28 7.44
C LEU A 372 15.31 -20.70 6.31
N GLY A 373 16.16 -21.54 5.73
CA GLY A 373 17.04 -21.16 4.61
C GLY A 373 16.30 -21.02 3.29
N ALA A 374 17.04 -20.98 2.20
CA ALA A 374 16.49 -20.80 0.86
C ALA A 374 15.74 -22.02 0.31
N GLN A 375 15.71 -23.17 1.01
CA GLN A 375 14.98 -24.37 0.61
C GLN A 375 14.08 -24.85 1.74
N PHE A 376 12.82 -25.14 1.39
CA PHE A 376 11.80 -25.69 2.28
C PHE A 376 11.31 -27.04 1.74
N ARG A 377 11.35 -28.09 2.58
CA ARG A 377 10.84 -29.40 2.23
C ARG A 377 9.37 -29.50 2.57
N LEU A 378 8.58 -29.96 1.62
CA LEU A 378 7.14 -30.14 1.72
C LEU A 378 6.80 -31.56 2.20
N PRO A 379 5.61 -31.77 2.82
CA PRO A 379 5.25 -33.07 3.41
C PRO A 379 5.15 -34.24 2.42
N ASP A 380 4.84 -33.95 1.17
CA ASP A 380 4.69 -34.90 0.07
C ASP A 380 6.02 -35.25 -0.63
N GLY A 381 7.13 -34.67 -0.17
CA GLY A 381 8.47 -34.88 -0.71
C GLY A 381 8.90 -33.88 -1.76
N TYR A 382 8.02 -32.99 -2.23
CA TYR A 382 8.38 -31.84 -3.02
C TYR A 382 9.24 -30.87 -2.21
N SER A 383 9.83 -29.90 -2.86
CA SER A 383 10.55 -28.81 -2.17
C SER A 383 10.34 -27.50 -2.89
N MET A 384 10.23 -26.44 -2.11
CA MET A 384 10.17 -25.09 -2.62
C MET A 384 11.50 -24.39 -2.34
N THR A 385 12.03 -23.65 -3.33
CA THR A 385 13.34 -22.99 -3.22
C THR A 385 13.19 -21.52 -3.53
N TRP A 386 13.67 -20.67 -2.65
CA TRP A 386 13.86 -19.23 -2.89
C TRP A 386 15.14 -19.03 -3.71
N THR A 387 15.01 -18.78 -5.02
CA THR A 387 16.10 -18.85 -5.99
C THR A 387 17.07 -17.68 -5.90
N ASN A 388 16.59 -16.49 -5.56
CA ASN A 388 17.37 -15.26 -5.43
C ASN A 388 17.46 -14.74 -3.99
N ALA A 389 17.49 -15.67 -3.00
CA ALA A 389 17.53 -15.30 -1.59
C ALA A 389 18.69 -14.35 -1.24
N SER A 390 18.35 -13.17 -0.74
CA SER A 390 19.30 -12.13 -0.37
C SER A 390 18.81 -11.28 0.80
N THR A 391 19.73 -10.53 1.41
CA THR A 391 19.39 -9.48 2.38
C THR A 391 19.25 -8.17 1.64
N LEU A 392 18.06 -7.58 1.69
CA LEU A 392 17.73 -6.35 0.98
C LEU A 392 17.61 -5.17 1.94
N PRO A 393 17.99 -3.95 1.54
CA PRO A 393 17.62 -2.75 2.27
C PRO A 393 16.08 -2.59 2.27
N ALA A 394 15.54 -2.08 3.38
CA ALA A 394 14.12 -1.70 3.41
C ALA A 394 13.80 -0.67 2.31
N LYS A 395 12.59 -0.72 1.74
CA LYS A 395 12.08 0.12 0.65
C LYS A 395 12.79 -0.07 -0.70
N THR A 396 13.51 -1.18 -0.87
CA THR A 396 14.11 -1.56 -2.14
C THR A 396 13.14 -2.52 -2.84
N PRO A 397 12.67 -2.20 -4.06
CA PRO A 397 11.86 -3.12 -4.85
C PRO A 397 12.71 -4.32 -5.29
N GLU A 398 12.11 -5.49 -5.25
CA GLU A 398 12.72 -6.75 -5.70
C GLU A 398 11.63 -7.70 -6.18
N VAL A 399 11.96 -8.57 -7.12
CA VAL A 399 11.11 -9.70 -7.48
C VAL A 399 11.62 -10.93 -6.72
N PHE A 400 10.88 -11.36 -5.71
CA PHE A 400 11.21 -12.53 -4.91
C PHE A 400 10.83 -13.79 -5.69
N GLU A 401 11.81 -14.57 -6.15
CA GLU A 401 11.61 -15.72 -7.01
C GLU A 401 11.63 -17.03 -6.24
N PHE A 402 10.60 -17.84 -6.43
CA PHE A 402 10.47 -19.17 -5.82
C PHE A 402 10.22 -20.23 -6.90
N SER A 403 10.83 -21.39 -6.73
CA SER A 403 10.64 -22.52 -7.62
C SER A 403 10.10 -23.74 -6.86
N LEU A 404 9.16 -24.48 -7.49
CA LEU A 404 8.69 -25.76 -6.97
C LEU A 404 9.43 -26.90 -7.69
N LEU A 405 10.04 -27.78 -6.89
CA LEU A 405 10.80 -28.94 -7.36
C LEU A 405 10.12 -30.22 -6.89
N ASP A 406 10.13 -31.23 -7.75
CA ASP A 406 9.64 -32.58 -7.46
C ASP A 406 10.53 -33.31 -6.43
N PRO A 407 10.15 -34.51 -5.95
CA PRO A 407 10.92 -35.29 -4.99
C PRO A 407 12.32 -35.70 -5.44
N ILE A 408 12.63 -35.65 -6.74
CA ILE A 408 13.96 -35.91 -7.29
C ILE A 408 14.74 -34.63 -7.64
N GLY A 409 14.23 -33.48 -7.25
CA GLY A 409 14.88 -32.17 -7.40
C GLY A 409 14.80 -31.55 -8.80
N LYS A 410 13.88 -32.02 -9.64
CA LYS A 410 13.60 -31.43 -10.95
C LYS A 410 12.43 -30.44 -10.85
N PRO A 411 12.28 -29.52 -11.83
CA PRO A 411 11.08 -28.68 -11.94
C PRO A 411 9.80 -29.53 -11.83
N ALA A 412 8.86 -29.10 -10.98
CA ALA A 412 7.57 -29.78 -10.81
C ALA A 412 6.85 -29.89 -12.16
N PRO A 413 6.54 -31.12 -12.63
CA PRO A 413 5.98 -31.30 -13.96
C PRO A 413 4.47 -31.06 -14.03
N ASP A 414 3.81 -31.00 -12.89
CA ASP A 414 2.37 -30.99 -12.69
C ASP A 414 1.87 -29.69 -12.03
N MET A 415 2.58 -28.58 -12.29
CA MET A 415 2.15 -27.25 -11.84
C MET A 415 0.71 -26.95 -12.23
N ALA A 416 -0.06 -26.40 -11.31
CA ALA A 416 -1.45 -26.01 -11.50
C ALA A 416 -1.68 -24.59 -11.01
N PHE A 417 -2.70 -23.93 -11.56
CA PHE A 417 -3.10 -22.61 -11.04
C PHE A 417 -3.74 -22.76 -9.66
N TYR A 418 -3.39 -21.84 -8.78
CA TYR A 418 -4.01 -21.65 -7.48
C TYR A 418 -4.77 -20.33 -7.50
N MET A 419 -6.10 -20.38 -7.42
CA MET A 419 -6.98 -19.22 -7.57
C MET A 419 -6.69 -18.39 -8.84
N GLY A 420 -6.52 -19.08 -9.98
CA GLY A 420 -6.25 -18.43 -11.27
C GLY A 420 -4.83 -17.90 -11.46
N MET A 421 -3.91 -18.06 -10.49
CA MET A 421 -2.52 -17.64 -10.56
C MET A 421 -1.54 -18.79 -10.31
N VAL A 422 -0.27 -18.61 -10.70
CA VAL A 422 0.79 -19.60 -10.46
C VAL A 422 1.19 -19.71 -8.98
N GLY A 423 0.79 -18.77 -8.14
CA GLY A 423 1.04 -18.81 -6.70
C GLY A 423 0.61 -17.53 -5.98
N HIS A 424 0.63 -17.58 -4.65
CA HIS A 424 0.36 -16.45 -3.75
C HIS A 424 1.44 -16.40 -2.67
N ALA A 425 1.74 -15.20 -2.15
CA ALA A 425 2.68 -15.05 -1.06
C ALA A 425 2.14 -14.10 0.02
N ALA A 426 2.47 -14.39 1.29
CA ALA A 426 2.21 -13.51 2.40
C ALA A 426 3.54 -13.14 3.08
N PHE A 427 3.84 -11.83 3.10
CA PHE A 427 5.03 -11.28 3.74
C PHE A 427 4.64 -10.73 5.11
N VAL A 428 5.23 -11.25 6.18
CA VAL A 428 4.85 -10.92 7.55
C VAL A 428 6.08 -10.54 8.36
N LYS A 429 6.06 -9.37 9.00
CA LYS A 429 7.12 -8.99 9.93
C LYS A 429 6.94 -9.72 11.26
N ASP A 430 8.03 -10.06 11.92
CA ASP A 430 8.04 -10.83 13.18
C ASP A 430 7.24 -10.19 14.31
N ASP A 431 7.18 -8.85 14.35
CA ASP A 431 6.40 -8.08 15.33
C ASP A 431 4.90 -7.93 14.96
N GLY A 432 4.49 -8.43 13.80
CA GLY A 432 3.11 -8.34 13.28
C GLY A 432 2.70 -6.94 12.80
N THR A 433 3.64 -5.99 12.72
CA THR A 433 3.35 -4.62 12.25
C THR A 433 3.22 -4.50 10.74
N VAL A 434 3.74 -5.49 9.98
CA VAL A 434 3.64 -5.57 8.53
C VAL A 434 3.04 -6.90 8.13
N PHE A 435 2.03 -6.83 7.29
CA PHE A 435 1.46 -7.95 6.53
C PHE A 435 1.22 -7.48 5.11
N ALA A 436 1.60 -8.26 4.11
CA ALA A 436 1.27 -8.01 2.71
C ALA A 436 0.93 -9.31 2.01
N HIS A 437 -0.24 -9.38 1.40
CA HIS A 437 -0.63 -10.41 0.46
C HIS A 437 -0.18 -9.98 -0.93
N VAL A 438 0.67 -10.79 -1.56
CA VAL A 438 1.37 -10.43 -2.80
C VAL A 438 1.12 -11.48 -3.86
N HIS A 439 0.80 -11.00 -5.06
CA HIS A 439 0.55 -11.79 -6.26
C HIS A 439 1.76 -11.77 -7.20
N PRO A 440 1.84 -12.64 -8.20
CA PRO A 440 2.86 -12.51 -9.25
C PRO A 440 2.81 -11.17 -10.00
N SER A 441 1.63 -10.54 -10.06
CA SER A 441 1.46 -9.19 -10.58
C SER A 441 1.83 -8.07 -9.60
N GLY A 442 2.17 -8.40 -8.34
CA GLY A 442 2.56 -7.46 -7.29
C GLY A 442 1.58 -7.34 -6.14
N THR A 443 1.59 -6.18 -5.48
CA THR A 443 0.80 -5.89 -4.27
C THR A 443 -0.63 -5.41 -4.55
N VAL A 444 -1.02 -5.30 -5.81
CA VAL A 444 -2.37 -4.89 -6.23
C VAL A 444 -3.30 -6.09 -6.33
N SER A 445 -4.56 -5.91 -5.93
CA SER A 445 -5.58 -6.95 -6.08
C SER A 445 -5.91 -7.18 -7.55
N MET A 446 -6.24 -8.41 -7.92
CA MET A 446 -6.63 -8.77 -9.28
C MET A 446 -7.91 -8.03 -9.69
N ALA A 447 -8.89 -7.93 -8.80
CA ALA A 447 -10.13 -7.20 -9.08
C ALA A 447 -9.86 -5.75 -9.50
N ALA A 448 -8.98 -5.04 -8.79
CA ALA A 448 -8.61 -3.68 -9.16
C ALA A 448 -7.84 -3.60 -10.48
N LEU A 449 -6.93 -4.56 -10.74
CA LEU A 449 -6.22 -4.66 -12.02
C LEU A 449 -7.19 -4.88 -13.20
N MET A 450 -8.17 -5.76 -13.04
CA MET A 450 -9.20 -5.99 -14.06
C MET A 450 -10.04 -4.74 -14.32
N MET A 451 -10.43 -4.01 -13.26
CA MET A 451 -11.14 -2.74 -13.41
C MET A 451 -10.31 -1.70 -14.17
N ALA A 452 -9.01 -1.60 -13.86
CA ALA A 452 -8.10 -0.70 -14.55
C ALA A 452 -7.90 -1.08 -16.03
N ALA A 453 -7.74 -2.36 -16.31
CA ALA A 453 -7.59 -2.89 -17.68
C ALA A 453 -8.85 -2.68 -18.52
N ALA A 454 -10.03 -2.84 -17.95
CA ALA A 454 -11.31 -2.62 -18.64
C ALA A 454 -11.47 -1.19 -19.16
N GLN A 455 -10.87 -0.19 -18.50
CA GLN A 455 -10.90 1.19 -18.96
C GLN A 455 -9.91 1.50 -20.12
N ASN A 456 -8.99 0.58 -20.42
CA ASN A 456 -8.05 0.75 -21.53
C ASN A 456 -8.62 0.26 -22.88
N GLN A 457 -9.74 -0.46 -22.86
CA GLN A 457 -10.33 -0.96 -24.08
C GLN A 457 -11.08 0.17 -24.82
N PRO A 458 -10.93 0.30 -26.16
CA PRO A 458 -11.76 1.20 -26.96
C PRO A 458 -13.24 0.86 -26.73
N SER A 459 -14.09 1.88 -26.62
CA SER A 459 -15.54 1.76 -26.36
C SER A 459 -16.24 0.97 -27.48
N GLY A 460 -16.11 -0.35 -27.45
CA GLY A 460 -16.90 -1.32 -28.22
C GLY A 460 -18.00 -1.90 -27.34
N PRO A 461 -19.02 -2.60 -27.90
CA PRO A 461 -20.10 -3.19 -27.10
C PRO A 461 -19.48 -4.09 -26.04
N LYS A 462 -19.85 -3.84 -24.79
CA LYS A 462 -19.38 -4.56 -23.59
C LYS A 462 -19.59 -6.07 -23.77
N LYS A 463 -18.57 -6.77 -24.21
CA LYS A 463 -18.40 -8.20 -23.99
C LYS A 463 -17.70 -8.37 -22.66
N ASP A 464 -18.13 -9.37 -21.91
CA ASP A 464 -17.69 -9.67 -20.55
C ASP A 464 -16.18 -9.48 -20.36
N ALA A 465 -15.81 -8.66 -19.37
CA ALA A 465 -14.44 -8.23 -19.10
C ALA A 465 -13.47 -9.39 -18.74
N MET A 466 -14.00 -10.60 -18.47
CA MET A 466 -13.21 -11.82 -18.24
C MET A 466 -12.57 -12.41 -19.50
N ALA A 467 -13.00 -12.02 -20.71
CA ALA A 467 -12.49 -12.59 -21.96
C ALA A 467 -11.28 -11.84 -22.56
N ALA A 468 -10.76 -10.80 -21.90
CA ALA A 468 -9.77 -9.90 -22.47
C ALA A 468 -8.32 -10.08 -21.96
N MET A 469 -8.01 -11.13 -21.21
CA MET A 469 -6.64 -11.49 -20.86
C MET A 469 -6.12 -12.55 -21.85
N PRO A 470 -5.01 -12.30 -22.59
CA PRO A 470 -4.52 -13.24 -23.62
C PRO A 470 -4.08 -14.60 -23.10
N GLU A 471 -3.89 -14.78 -21.78
CA GLU A 471 -3.46 -16.03 -21.16
C GLU A 471 -4.59 -16.86 -20.51
N MET A 472 -5.83 -16.34 -20.44
CA MET A 472 -6.96 -17.08 -19.86
C MET A 472 -7.85 -17.80 -20.89
N GLU A 473 -7.56 -17.70 -22.19
CA GLU A 473 -8.34 -18.38 -23.25
C GLU A 473 -8.19 -19.91 -23.29
N ASN A 474 -7.33 -20.50 -22.44
CA ASN A 474 -7.10 -21.94 -22.39
C ASN A 474 -7.66 -22.67 -21.15
N MET A 475 -8.46 -22.00 -20.32
CA MET A 475 -9.16 -22.70 -19.22
C MET A 475 -10.51 -23.22 -19.71
N GLY A 476 -10.52 -24.45 -20.19
CA GLY A 476 -11.74 -25.19 -20.46
C GLY A 476 -12.48 -25.49 -19.14
N PRO A 477 -13.81 -25.47 -19.13
CA PRO A 477 -14.57 -25.88 -17.97
C PRO A 477 -14.49 -27.40 -17.82
N ASP A 478 -13.87 -27.91 -16.77
CA ASP A 478 -14.09 -29.28 -16.31
C ASP A 478 -15.44 -29.35 -15.60
N GLU A 479 -16.33 -30.01 -16.28
CA GLU A 479 -17.53 -30.71 -15.89
C GLU A 479 -18.09 -30.49 -14.47
N ALA A 480 -19.15 -29.67 -14.39
CA ALA A 480 -20.22 -29.93 -13.43
C ALA A 480 -21.47 -30.35 -14.22
N VAL A 481 -21.71 -31.65 -14.27
CA VAL A 481 -22.95 -32.24 -14.77
C VAL A 481 -24.08 -31.85 -13.83
N ILE A 482 -25.01 -31.02 -14.29
CA ILE A 482 -26.42 -31.07 -13.84
C ILE A 482 -27.31 -31.07 -15.07
N ASP A 483 -27.94 -32.21 -15.26
CA ASP A 483 -28.96 -32.54 -16.20
C ASP A 483 -30.24 -31.70 -15.97
N SER A 484 -30.71 -31.01 -16.98
CA SER A 484 -32.13 -30.73 -17.15
C SER A 484 -32.47 -30.41 -18.60
N ALA A 485 -33.14 -31.33 -19.20
CA ALA A 485 -33.67 -31.36 -20.55
C ALA A 485 -34.62 -30.20 -20.87
N LYS A 486 -34.49 -29.62 -22.07
CA LYS A 486 -35.62 -29.27 -22.96
C LYS A 486 -35.19 -29.21 -24.43
N PRO A 487 -36.09 -29.59 -25.36
CA PRO A 487 -35.71 -29.93 -26.72
C PRO A 487 -35.98 -28.82 -27.75
N GLY A 488 -35.19 -28.87 -28.81
CA GLY A 488 -35.64 -28.43 -30.14
C GLY A 488 -35.13 -27.11 -30.69
N ALA A 489 -34.02 -27.14 -31.46
CA ALA A 489 -33.82 -26.23 -32.58
C ALA A 489 -32.98 -26.92 -33.68
N LYS A 490 -33.45 -26.77 -34.90
CA LYS A 490 -33.03 -27.50 -36.11
C LYS A 490 -31.62 -27.13 -36.57
N LYS A 491 -30.89 -28.16 -37.06
CA LYS A 491 -29.65 -28.08 -37.82
C LYS A 491 -29.81 -27.21 -39.06
N ALA A 492 -28.94 -26.23 -39.25
CA ALA A 492 -28.64 -25.60 -40.51
C ALA A 492 -27.28 -26.11 -40.99
N ALA A 493 -27.28 -26.69 -42.19
CA ALA A 493 -26.09 -27.21 -42.87
C ALA A 493 -25.39 -26.08 -43.65
N ASN A 494 -24.07 -26.28 -43.81
CA ASN A 494 -23.17 -25.57 -44.75
C ASN A 494 -22.54 -24.24 -44.26
N ALA A 495 -21.34 -24.39 -43.69
CA ALA A 495 -20.27 -23.40 -43.77
C ALA A 495 -18.95 -24.13 -44.14
N PRO A 496 -18.07 -23.52 -44.96
CA PRO A 496 -16.89 -24.16 -45.49
C PRO A 496 -15.82 -24.40 -44.43
N GLU A 497 -15.18 -25.55 -44.53
CA GLU A 497 -14.07 -26.04 -43.71
C GLU A 497 -12.86 -25.08 -43.86
N ILE A 498 -12.62 -24.24 -42.86
CA ILE A 498 -11.39 -23.44 -42.77
C ILE A 498 -10.31 -24.34 -42.21
N ALA A 499 -9.22 -24.51 -42.96
CA ALA A 499 -8.05 -25.26 -42.59
C ALA A 499 -7.59 -24.92 -41.15
N THR A 500 -7.62 -25.91 -40.26
CA THR A 500 -7.14 -25.83 -38.89
C THR A 500 -5.65 -25.52 -38.89
N GLN A 501 -5.28 -24.32 -38.45
CA GLN A 501 -3.92 -24.05 -38.04
C GLN A 501 -3.58 -24.98 -36.86
N PRO A 502 -2.35 -25.49 -36.74
CA PRO A 502 -1.96 -26.32 -35.64
C PRO A 502 -2.13 -25.51 -34.33
N LYS A 503 -2.95 -26.04 -33.40
CA LYS A 503 -3.14 -25.50 -32.05
C LYS A 503 -1.75 -25.31 -31.42
N PRO A 504 -1.36 -24.12 -30.93
CA PRO A 504 -0.13 -23.98 -30.18
C PRO A 504 -0.13 -24.97 -29.04
N ALA A 505 0.97 -25.66 -28.83
CA ALA A 505 1.12 -26.51 -27.65
C ALA A 505 0.86 -25.62 -26.42
N ALA A 506 -0.04 -26.10 -25.51
CA ALA A 506 -0.29 -25.40 -24.25
C ALA A 506 1.08 -25.20 -23.59
N SER A 507 1.50 -23.94 -23.35
CA SER A 507 2.73 -23.66 -22.65
C SER A 507 2.59 -24.24 -21.25
N ALA A 508 3.54 -25.07 -20.81
CA ALA A 508 3.53 -25.62 -19.48
C ALA A 508 3.55 -24.45 -18.47
N ILE A 509 2.74 -24.56 -17.39
CA ILE A 509 2.76 -23.57 -16.31
C ILE A 509 4.18 -23.51 -15.75
N PRO A 510 4.78 -22.31 -15.59
CA PRO A 510 6.15 -22.19 -15.09
C PRO A 510 6.26 -22.69 -13.65
N ASN A 511 7.34 -23.39 -13.33
CA ASN A 511 7.62 -23.82 -11.97
C ASN A 511 8.36 -22.77 -11.13
N VAL A 512 8.70 -21.63 -11.73
CA VAL A 512 9.29 -20.44 -11.06
C VAL A 512 8.26 -19.33 -11.05
N VAL A 513 8.05 -18.76 -9.87
CA VAL A 513 7.08 -17.69 -9.64
C VAL A 513 7.79 -16.53 -8.97
N GLY A 514 7.63 -15.32 -9.52
CA GLY A 514 8.14 -14.08 -8.96
C GLY A 514 7.04 -13.30 -8.22
N PHE A 515 7.40 -12.66 -7.11
CA PHE A 515 6.52 -11.80 -6.32
C PHE A 515 7.19 -10.43 -6.15
N PRO A 516 6.77 -9.39 -6.90
CA PRO A 516 7.29 -8.04 -6.75
C PRO A 516 6.89 -7.44 -5.40
N TYR A 517 7.87 -7.10 -4.57
CA TYR A 517 7.65 -6.50 -3.25
C TYR A 517 8.87 -5.72 -2.77
N GLY A 518 8.67 -4.86 -1.76
CA GLY A 518 9.74 -4.19 -1.03
C GLY A 518 9.38 -4.11 0.44
N PHE A 519 10.25 -4.58 1.33
CA PHE A 519 10.01 -4.50 2.76
C PHE A 519 9.86 -3.04 3.22
N PRO A 520 8.75 -2.63 3.84
CA PRO A 520 8.55 -1.22 4.20
C PRO A 520 9.45 -0.74 5.34
N THR A 521 9.88 -1.64 6.22
CA THR A 521 10.71 -1.34 7.39
C THR A 521 11.78 -2.41 7.58
N ALA A 522 12.89 -2.05 8.23
CA ALA A 522 13.92 -3.01 8.61
C ALA A 522 13.42 -4.00 9.67
N GLY A 523 14.01 -5.20 9.68
CA GLY A 523 13.71 -6.25 10.65
C GLY A 523 13.62 -7.63 10.04
N ALA A 524 13.22 -8.60 10.85
CA ALA A 524 12.98 -9.97 10.44
C ALA A 524 11.59 -10.14 9.84
N TYR A 525 11.48 -10.91 8.79
CA TYR A 525 10.24 -11.24 8.10
C TYR A 525 10.14 -12.73 7.87
N ARG A 526 8.91 -13.22 7.83
CA ARG A 526 8.59 -14.53 7.30
C ARG A 526 7.77 -14.39 6.04
N ILE A 527 8.17 -15.11 4.99
CA ILE A 527 7.49 -15.19 3.71
C ILE A 527 6.83 -16.55 3.63
N PHE A 528 5.49 -16.59 3.57
CA PHE A 528 4.74 -17.79 3.25
C PHE A 528 4.44 -17.78 1.76
N VAL A 529 4.80 -18.86 1.05
CA VAL A 529 4.59 -18.97 -0.39
C VAL A 529 3.68 -20.16 -0.65
N GLN A 530 2.65 -19.94 -1.43
CA GLN A 530 1.66 -20.96 -1.79
C GLN A 530 1.71 -21.21 -3.29
N MET A 531 1.89 -22.47 -3.66
CA MET A 531 1.85 -22.97 -5.04
C MET A 531 1.01 -24.24 -5.09
N LYS A 532 0.46 -24.53 -6.27
CA LYS A 532 -0.34 -25.74 -6.50
C LYS A 532 0.33 -26.64 -7.51
N HIS A 533 0.38 -27.94 -7.20
CA HIS A 533 0.71 -28.98 -8.16
C HIS A 533 -0.33 -30.11 -8.08
N GLY A 534 -0.71 -30.66 -9.20
CA GLY A 534 -1.85 -31.57 -9.26
C GLY A 534 -3.09 -30.98 -8.59
N GLN A 535 -3.56 -31.57 -7.51
CA GLN A 535 -4.67 -31.07 -6.68
C GLN A 535 -4.21 -30.55 -5.31
N THR A 536 -2.90 -30.57 -5.03
CA THR A 536 -2.35 -30.21 -3.73
C THR A 536 -1.91 -28.75 -3.71
N ILE A 537 -2.37 -27.99 -2.71
CA ILE A 537 -1.89 -26.64 -2.44
C ILE A 537 -0.80 -26.74 -1.37
N GLU A 538 0.42 -26.41 -1.75
CA GLU A 538 1.57 -26.42 -0.88
C GLU A 538 1.85 -25.03 -0.31
N THR A 539 2.21 -25.00 0.97
CA THR A 539 2.63 -23.77 1.66
C THR A 539 4.03 -23.95 2.24
N ALA A 540 4.98 -23.22 1.68
CA ALA A 540 6.36 -23.14 2.20
C ALA A 540 6.56 -21.85 3.01
N ALA A 541 7.58 -21.84 3.88
CA ALA A 541 7.96 -20.69 4.66
C ALA A 541 9.46 -20.40 4.53
N PHE A 542 9.81 -19.13 4.44
CA PHE A 542 11.18 -18.63 4.34
C PHE A 542 11.38 -17.47 5.28
N ASP A 543 12.54 -17.42 5.95
CA ASP A 543 12.91 -16.30 6.81
C ASP A 543 13.75 -15.30 6.02
N ALA A 544 13.32 -14.07 5.99
CA ALA A 544 13.97 -12.97 5.31
C ALA A 544 14.43 -11.89 6.31
N CYS A 545 15.39 -11.10 5.88
CA CYS A 545 15.91 -9.98 6.65
C CYS A 545 15.92 -8.72 5.80
N ALA A 546 15.25 -7.68 6.27
CA ALA A 546 15.35 -6.35 5.70
C ALA A 546 16.35 -5.51 6.49
N ALA A 547 17.44 -5.07 5.86
CA ALA A 547 18.40 -4.17 6.47
C ALA A 547 17.85 -2.74 6.54
N ALA A 548 18.34 -1.93 7.49
CA ALA A 548 18.02 -0.51 7.49
C ALA A 548 18.48 0.14 6.18
N SER A 549 17.62 0.95 5.56
CA SER A 549 18.02 1.75 4.40
C SER A 549 19.14 2.68 4.83
N ARG A 550 20.23 2.72 4.07
CA ARG A 550 21.28 3.73 4.31
C ARG A 550 20.63 5.10 4.09
N ALA A 551 20.68 5.95 5.12
CA ALA A 551 20.31 7.35 4.94
C ALA A 551 21.26 7.96 3.90
N ASN A 552 20.73 8.35 2.76
CA ASN A 552 21.46 9.16 1.77
C ASN A 552 21.54 10.61 2.26
#